data_550a1a1e7d683d4a3644da550bc8825b
#
_entry.id   550a1a1e7d683d4a3644da550bc8825b
#
_cell.length_a   1.000
_cell.length_b   1.000
_cell.length_c   1.000
_cell.angle_alpha   90.00
_cell.angle_beta   90.00
_cell.angle_gamma   90.00
#
_symmetry.space_group_name_H-M   'P 1'
#
loop_
_entity.id
_entity.type
_entity.pdbx_description
1 polymer ?
#
loop_
_entity_poly.entity_id
_entity_poly.type
_entity_poly.pdbx_seq_one_letter_code
_entity_poly.pdbx_strand_id
1 'polypeptide(L)'
;MDRFSASHRKRRPVEFSEPERRRQFGWLRHNATGLQIVAEDLRSGRLWPNERTRMMNDGTIVSSPDAPGPGLSAAIEVAHLTKFYKTTLAVDDVSFRITRGSTTGLLGGNGAGKTTTIAMIMGLVLPSSGRIEVLGCSMPRQSAEVLGRMNFESPYVDMPMRLTVRQNLTIFGRLYGVENLTERIEKLAADLDLGEFLDRANGKLSAGQKTRVALAKALINQPELLLLDEPTASLDPDTADWIRRHLQTYRRQNGATILLASHNMLEVERLCDRVIIMKRGRIEDDDSPDKIMARYNRATLEEVFLDVARGRLQEGMQ
;
A
#
# COMPACT_ATOMS: atom_id res chain seq x y z
N MET A 1 61.81 -0.02 -16.30
CA MET A 1 61.72 1.28 -15.60
C MET A 1 60.74 2.13 -16.37
N ASP A 2 59.46 2.14 -15.93
CA ASP A 2 58.61 3.30 -16.16
C ASP A 2 57.37 3.20 -15.33
N ARG A 3 57.08 4.28 -14.63
CA ARG A 3 56.06 4.40 -13.57
C ARG A 3 54.68 4.71 -14.20
N PHE A 4 53.68 3.83 -13.98
CA PHE A 4 52.28 4.21 -14.21
C PHE A 4 51.71 4.82 -12.92
N SER A 5 51.56 6.13 -12.93
CA SER A 5 50.84 6.90 -11.90
C SER A 5 49.35 6.87 -12.22
N ALA A 6 48.57 6.17 -11.41
CA ALA A 6 47.11 6.17 -11.49
C ALA A 6 46.54 7.38 -10.74
N SER A 7 46.06 8.37 -11.49
CA SER A 7 45.38 9.54 -10.94
C SER A 7 43.95 9.17 -10.54
N HIS A 8 43.70 9.11 -9.24
CA HIS A 8 42.35 9.02 -8.67
C HIS A 8 41.64 10.36 -8.85
N ARG A 9 40.81 10.49 -9.90
CA ARG A 9 39.83 11.58 -9.97
C ARG A 9 38.66 11.27 -9.05
N LYS A 10 38.59 11.94 -7.91
CA LYS A 10 37.39 12.03 -7.05
C LYS A 10 36.29 12.70 -7.87
N ARG A 11 35.24 11.95 -8.18
CA ARG A 11 34.01 12.50 -8.77
C ARG A 11 33.33 13.37 -7.72
N ARG A 12 33.10 14.65 -8.03
CA ARG A 12 32.31 15.56 -7.20
C ARG A 12 30.84 15.10 -7.20
N PRO A 13 30.10 15.27 -6.11
CA PRO A 13 28.66 15.02 -6.10
C PRO A 13 27.96 15.94 -7.09
N VAL A 14 26.97 15.41 -7.81
CA VAL A 14 26.15 16.19 -8.73
C VAL A 14 25.19 17.02 -7.89
N GLU A 15 25.42 18.33 -7.81
CA GLU A 15 24.47 19.27 -7.23
C GLU A 15 23.37 19.57 -8.26
N PHE A 16 22.13 19.19 -7.91
CA PHE A 16 20.96 19.53 -8.70
C PHE A 16 20.50 20.96 -8.39
N SER A 17 20.17 21.74 -9.40
CA SER A 17 19.62 23.08 -9.27
C SER A 17 18.23 23.07 -8.60
N GLU A 18 17.87 24.16 -7.92
CA GLU A 18 16.58 24.30 -7.22
C GLU A 18 15.32 24.00 -8.08
N PRO A 19 15.28 24.34 -9.40
CA PRO A 19 14.18 23.98 -10.28
C PRO A 19 14.07 22.49 -10.58
N GLU A 20 15.19 21.75 -10.57
CA GLU A 20 15.21 20.29 -10.80
C GLU A 20 14.72 19.55 -9.54
N ARG A 21 15.09 20.02 -8.36
CA ARG A 21 14.53 19.53 -7.08
C ARG A 21 13.01 19.76 -7.01
N ARG A 22 12.51 20.88 -7.49
CA ARG A 22 11.07 21.19 -7.50
C ARG A 22 10.27 20.28 -8.46
N ARG A 23 10.85 19.81 -9.56
CA ARG A 23 10.17 18.88 -10.50
C ARG A 23 10.21 17.43 -10.02
N GLN A 24 11.26 17.00 -9.35
CA GLN A 24 11.36 15.65 -8.76
C GLN A 24 10.37 15.42 -7.60
N PHE A 25 9.95 16.47 -6.91
CA PHE A 25 9.00 16.44 -5.80
C PHE A 25 7.62 16.99 -6.14
N GLY A 26 7.30 17.19 -7.42
CA GLY A 26 5.99 17.70 -7.87
C GLY A 26 4.81 16.83 -7.46
N TRP A 27 5.01 15.53 -7.29
CA TRP A 27 4.03 14.58 -6.76
C TRP A 27 3.64 14.89 -5.30
N LEU A 28 4.57 15.43 -4.51
CA LEU A 28 4.35 15.85 -3.13
C LEU A 28 3.37 17.03 -2.98
N ARG A 29 3.09 17.78 -4.05
CA ARG A 29 2.24 18.97 -3.98
C ARG A 29 0.75 18.72 -4.09
N HIS A 30 0.28 17.62 -4.70
CA HIS A 30 -1.15 17.30 -4.79
C HIS A 30 -1.67 16.53 -3.56
N ASN A 31 -0.77 15.86 -2.82
CA ASN A 31 -1.03 15.31 -1.48
C ASN A 31 -0.29 16.09 -0.37
N ALA A 32 -0.07 17.39 -0.61
CA ALA A 32 0.87 18.23 0.14
C ALA A 32 0.56 18.40 1.64
N THR A 33 -0.64 18.10 2.10
CA THR A 33 -0.98 18.20 3.53
C THR A 33 -0.38 17.06 4.37
N GLY A 34 -0.30 15.85 3.84
CA GLY A 34 0.23 14.69 4.60
C GLY A 34 1.76 14.61 4.60
N LEU A 35 2.41 14.89 3.48
CA LEU A 35 3.86 14.70 3.31
C LEU A 35 4.71 15.90 3.73
N GLN A 36 4.17 17.13 3.74
CA GLN A 36 4.83 18.27 4.36
C GLN A 36 5.01 18.09 5.88
N ILE A 37 4.06 17.43 6.52
CA ILE A 37 4.09 17.12 7.95
C ILE A 37 5.17 16.06 8.25
N VAL A 38 5.33 15.04 7.41
CA VAL A 38 6.41 14.03 7.55
C VAL A 38 7.80 14.67 7.44
N ALA A 39 7.98 15.65 6.54
CA ALA A 39 9.24 16.36 6.39
C ALA A 39 9.54 17.30 7.55
N GLU A 40 8.54 17.84 8.24
CA GLU A 40 8.72 18.66 9.45
C GLU A 40 9.00 17.81 10.68
N ASP A 41 8.36 16.65 10.84
CA ASP A 41 8.63 15.72 11.94
C ASP A 41 10.03 15.09 11.84
N LEU A 42 10.51 14.78 10.64
CA LEU A 42 11.90 14.34 10.41
C LEU A 42 12.92 15.45 10.68
N ARG A 43 12.60 16.73 10.42
CA ARG A 43 13.49 17.87 10.73
C ARG A 43 13.49 18.27 12.20
N SER A 44 12.42 18.02 12.92
CA SER A 44 12.30 18.42 14.33
C SER A 44 13.01 17.47 15.29
N GLY A 45 13.59 16.35 14.82
CA GLY A 45 14.36 15.43 15.66
C GLY A 45 13.56 14.82 16.82
N ARG A 46 12.23 14.87 16.76
CA ARG A 46 11.37 14.24 17.77
C ARG A 46 11.41 12.73 17.57
N LEU A 47 12.49 12.15 18.04
CA LEU A 47 12.63 10.74 18.28
C LEU A 47 11.54 10.31 19.26
N TRP A 48 10.98 9.16 19.00
CA TRP A 48 10.05 8.37 19.79
C TRP A 48 10.17 8.62 21.31
N PRO A 49 9.08 8.86 22.05
CA PRO A 49 9.12 8.87 23.51
C PRO A 49 9.60 7.50 23.99
N ASN A 50 10.73 7.46 24.67
CA ASN A 50 11.15 6.32 25.44
C ASN A 50 10.14 6.15 26.60
N GLU A 51 9.13 5.35 26.40
CA GLU A 51 8.40 4.78 27.52
C GLU A 51 9.33 3.84 28.27
N ARG A 52 9.95 4.37 29.31
CA ARG A 52 10.53 3.55 30.38
C ARG A 52 9.38 2.71 30.95
N THR A 53 9.46 1.42 30.67
CA THR A 53 8.64 0.38 31.28
C THR A 53 8.56 0.61 32.78
N ARG A 54 7.42 1.05 33.27
CA ARG A 54 7.07 0.95 34.67
C ARG A 54 6.68 -0.50 34.87
N MET A 55 7.64 -1.31 35.33
CA MET A 55 7.34 -2.64 35.86
C MET A 55 6.51 -2.43 37.13
N MET A 56 5.23 -2.69 37.09
CA MET A 56 4.46 -3.05 38.27
C MET A 56 4.60 -4.55 38.45
N ASN A 57 5.20 -4.91 39.59
CA ASN A 57 5.20 -6.26 40.13
C ASN A 57 3.76 -6.62 40.50
N ASP A 58 3.10 -7.39 39.64
CA ASP A 58 2.05 -8.30 40.05
C ASP A 58 1.89 -9.38 38.99
N GLY A 59 2.28 -10.59 39.36
CA GLY A 59 2.29 -11.77 38.51
C GLY A 59 0.91 -12.36 38.27
N THR A 60 -0.06 -11.55 37.78
CA THR A 60 -1.37 -12.06 37.38
C THR A 60 -1.48 -11.94 35.87
N ILE A 61 -1.28 -13.05 35.17
CA ILE A 61 -1.63 -13.20 33.75
C ILE A 61 -3.14 -13.19 33.67
N VAL A 62 -3.74 -12.03 33.38
CA VAL A 62 -5.15 -11.95 33.00
C VAL A 62 -5.21 -12.35 31.53
N SER A 63 -5.55 -13.61 31.26
CA SER A 63 -5.92 -14.07 29.94
C SER A 63 -7.20 -13.36 29.52
N SER A 64 -7.10 -12.48 28.52
CA SER A 64 -8.29 -11.91 27.86
C SER A 64 -9.11 -13.04 27.24
N PRO A 65 -10.43 -13.08 27.46
CA PRO A 65 -11.30 -14.15 26.98
C PRO A 65 -11.76 -13.86 25.54
N ASP A 66 -10.85 -13.79 24.57
CA ASP A 66 -11.14 -13.86 23.14
C ASP A 66 -9.84 -14.09 22.35
N ALA A 67 -9.15 -15.20 22.65
CA ALA A 67 -8.22 -15.75 21.70
C ALA A 67 -9.04 -16.50 20.64
N PRO A 68 -9.13 -16.05 19.38
CA PRO A 68 -9.72 -16.86 18.33
C PRO A 68 -8.86 -18.14 18.20
N GLY A 69 -9.54 -19.28 18.08
CA GLY A 69 -8.92 -20.61 17.89
C GLY A 69 -7.89 -20.63 16.74
N PRO A 70 -7.21 -21.76 16.44
CA PRO A 70 -6.13 -21.85 15.45
C PRO A 70 -6.66 -21.57 14.05
N GLY A 71 -7.02 -20.33 13.78
CA GLY A 71 -7.50 -19.78 12.54
C GLY A 71 -6.35 -19.07 11.83
N LEU A 72 -6.37 -19.09 10.51
CA LEU A 72 -5.46 -18.49 9.55
C LEU A 72 -4.75 -17.23 10.11
N SER A 73 -3.42 -17.24 10.15
CA SER A 73 -2.63 -16.13 10.72
C SER A 73 -2.93 -14.82 9.98
N ALA A 74 -2.98 -13.70 10.72
CA ALA A 74 -3.18 -12.39 10.12
C ALA A 74 -1.98 -11.96 9.27
N ALA A 75 -2.26 -11.31 8.14
CA ALA A 75 -1.25 -10.57 7.39
C ALA A 75 -1.15 -9.12 7.87
N ILE A 76 -2.29 -8.54 8.24
CA ILE A 76 -2.35 -7.20 8.85
C ILE A 76 -3.29 -7.28 10.04
N GLU A 77 -2.87 -6.68 11.15
CA GLU A 77 -3.70 -6.46 12.33
C GLU A 77 -3.59 -5.00 12.76
N VAL A 78 -4.74 -4.34 12.86
CA VAL A 78 -4.86 -2.93 13.23
C VAL A 78 -5.76 -2.86 14.45
N ALA A 79 -5.32 -2.21 15.52
CA ALA A 79 -6.10 -2.08 16.73
C ALA A 79 -6.11 -0.63 17.25
N HIS A 80 -7.31 -0.08 17.40
CA HIS A 80 -7.59 1.26 17.92
C HIS A 80 -6.77 2.36 17.23
N LEU A 81 -6.60 2.25 15.90
CA LEU A 81 -5.76 3.13 15.12
C LEU A 81 -6.39 4.51 14.97
N THR A 82 -5.66 5.54 15.40
CA THR A 82 -6.09 6.93 15.29
C THR A 82 -5.00 7.80 14.70
N LYS A 83 -5.38 8.73 13.82
CA LYS A 83 -4.46 9.70 13.25
C LYS A 83 -5.04 11.10 13.21
N PHE A 84 -4.35 12.02 13.88
CA PHE A 84 -4.57 13.47 13.78
C PHE A 84 -3.52 14.10 12.89
N TYR A 85 -3.94 15.02 12.03
CA TYR A 85 -3.09 16.00 11.35
C TYR A 85 -3.46 17.39 11.87
N LYS A 86 -2.64 17.93 12.78
CA LYS A 86 -2.96 19.19 13.49
C LYS A 86 -4.35 19.07 14.16
N THR A 87 -5.36 19.71 13.60
CA THR A 87 -6.76 19.71 14.11
C THR A 87 -7.68 18.75 13.36
N THR A 88 -7.19 18.11 12.28
CA THR A 88 -8.02 17.21 11.46
C THR A 88 -7.84 15.78 11.89
N LEU A 89 -8.94 15.14 12.31
CA LEU A 89 -9.00 13.72 12.60
C LEU A 89 -9.18 12.95 11.28
N ALA A 90 -8.12 12.29 10.82
CA ALA A 90 -8.10 11.60 9.54
C ALA A 90 -8.46 10.11 9.65
N VAL A 91 -8.13 9.48 10.79
CA VAL A 91 -8.50 8.10 11.14
C VAL A 91 -8.88 8.11 12.61
N ASP A 92 -10.02 7.51 12.95
CA ASP A 92 -10.68 7.59 14.24
C ASP A 92 -11.05 6.21 14.76
N ASP A 93 -10.24 5.69 15.66
CA ASP A 93 -10.43 4.42 16.38
C ASP A 93 -10.72 3.22 15.47
N VAL A 94 -9.90 3.03 14.43
CA VAL A 94 -10.08 1.98 13.43
C VAL A 94 -9.44 0.68 13.92
N SER A 95 -10.19 -0.42 13.90
CA SER A 95 -9.69 -1.77 14.22
C SER A 95 -10.16 -2.75 13.16
N PHE A 96 -9.23 -3.52 12.58
CA PHE A 96 -9.55 -4.60 11.64
C PHE A 96 -8.41 -5.61 11.52
N ARG A 97 -8.71 -6.75 10.91
CA ARG A 97 -7.73 -7.82 10.68
C ARG A 97 -7.85 -8.32 9.24
N ILE A 98 -6.74 -8.53 8.56
CA ILE A 98 -6.68 -9.11 7.21
C ILE A 98 -6.02 -10.48 7.29
N THR A 99 -6.72 -11.50 6.81
CA THR A 99 -6.23 -12.88 6.79
C THR A 99 -5.19 -13.08 5.71
N ARG A 100 -4.16 -13.88 5.96
CA ARG A 100 -3.16 -14.26 4.95
C ARG A 100 -3.81 -14.94 3.75
N GLY A 101 -3.32 -14.63 2.55
CA GLY A 101 -3.81 -15.21 1.29
C GLY A 101 -5.18 -14.69 0.84
N SER A 102 -5.78 -13.71 1.54
CA SER A 102 -7.04 -13.08 1.12
C SER A 102 -6.83 -11.80 0.35
N THR A 103 -7.86 -11.37 -0.39
CA THR A 103 -7.97 -10.03 -0.96
C THR A 103 -9.01 -9.24 -0.17
N THR A 104 -8.59 -8.13 0.43
CA THR A 104 -9.49 -7.23 1.17
C THR A 104 -9.59 -5.88 0.47
N GLY A 105 -10.80 -5.40 0.24
CA GLY A 105 -11.08 -4.08 -0.30
C GLY A 105 -11.25 -3.06 0.82
N LEU A 106 -10.59 -1.92 0.72
CA LEU A 106 -10.78 -0.75 1.57
C LEU A 106 -11.55 0.30 0.79
N LEU A 107 -12.86 0.34 0.97
CA LEU A 107 -13.77 1.25 0.28
C LEU A 107 -13.99 2.54 1.06
N GLY A 108 -14.24 3.62 0.35
CA GLY A 108 -14.59 4.91 0.95
C GLY A 108 -14.42 6.05 -0.02
N GLY A 109 -15.16 7.12 0.17
CA GLY A 109 -14.99 8.34 -0.62
C GLY A 109 -13.67 9.07 -0.36
N ASN A 110 -13.45 10.16 -1.06
CA ASN A 110 -12.30 11.03 -0.82
C ASN A 110 -12.35 11.57 0.63
N GLY A 111 -11.21 11.52 1.32
CA GLY A 111 -11.13 11.93 2.73
C GLY A 111 -11.67 10.90 3.74
N ALA A 112 -12.07 9.70 3.32
CA ALA A 112 -12.52 8.64 4.24
C ALA A 112 -11.41 8.08 5.15
N GLY A 113 -10.13 8.34 4.86
CA GLY A 113 -8.99 7.87 5.66
C GLY A 113 -8.20 6.72 5.03
N LYS A 114 -8.60 6.19 3.86
CA LYS A 114 -7.97 5.03 3.20
C LYS A 114 -6.47 5.18 3.00
N THR A 115 -6.04 6.21 2.27
CA THR A 115 -4.62 6.46 1.97
C THR A 115 -3.80 6.71 3.24
N THR A 116 -4.38 7.39 4.25
CA THR A 116 -3.74 7.57 5.55
C THR A 116 -3.55 6.24 6.28
N THR A 117 -4.55 5.37 6.25
CA THR A 117 -4.48 4.03 6.85
C THR A 117 -3.41 3.18 6.17
N ILE A 118 -3.37 3.15 4.83
CA ILE A 118 -2.32 2.45 4.06
C ILE A 118 -0.94 3.01 4.38
N ALA A 119 -0.79 4.35 4.44
CA ALA A 119 0.48 4.98 4.77
C ALA A 119 0.99 4.62 6.19
N MET A 120 0.08 4.46 7.15
CA MET A 120 0.42 3.98 8.50
C MET A 120 0.79 2.49 8.51
N ILE A 121 0.11 1.65 7.73
CA ILE A 121 0.46 0.23 7.55
C ILE A 121 1.86 0.08 6.95
N MET A 122 2.23 0.93 5.98
CA MET A 122 3.57 0.97 5.40
C MET A 122 4.64 1.57 6.34
N GLY A 123 4.25 2.13 7.48
CA GLY A 123 5.17 2.83 8.39
C GLY A 123 5.65 4.18 7.87
N LEU A 124 5.06 4.73 6.80
CA LEU A 124 5.38 6.05 6.25
C LEU A 124 4.79 7.19 7.09
N VAL A 125 3.69 6.92 7.79
CA VAL A 125 3.02 7.84 8.69
C VAL A 125 2.91 7.19 10.06
N LEU A 126 3.34 7.91 11.11
CA LEU A 126 3.18 7.44 12.48
C LEU A 126 1.73 7.61 12.93
N PRO A 127 1.11 6.60 13.55
CA PRO A 127 -0.19 6.78 14.19
C PRO A 127 -0.10 7.75 15.37
N SER A 128 -1.20 8.42 15.68
CA SER A 128 -1.33 9.24 16.90
C SER A 128 -1.58 8.35 18.11
N SER A 129 -2.32 7.24 17.93
CA SER A 129 -2.52 6.18 18.89
C SER A 129 -2.90 4.87 18.19
N GLY A 130 -2.94 3.77 18.95
CA GLY A 130 -3.21 2.43 18.44
C GLY A 130 -1.96 1.66 18.03
N ARG A 131 -2.15 0.46 17.49
CA ARG A 131 -1.06 -0.42 17.06
C ARG A 131 -1.35 -1.03 15.69
N ILE A 132 -0.28 -1.34 14.98
CA ILE A 132 -0.31 -2.02 13.68
C ILE A 132 0.70 -3.16 13.73
N GLU A 133 0.27 -4.34 13.32
CA GLU A 133 1.13 -5.47 13.05
C GLU A 133 0.98 -5.88 11.58
N VAL A 134 2.11 -6.09 10.89
CA VAL A 134 2.16 -6.50 9.49
C VAL A 134 3.06 -7.73 9.39
N LEU A 135 2.54 -8.82 8.86
CA LEU A 135 3.23 -10.11 8.74
C LEU A 135 3.85 -10.60 10.06
N GLY A 136 3.23 -10.25 11.20
CA GLY A 136 3.68 -10.60 12.54
C GLY A 136 4.72 -9.64 13.13
N CYS A 137 5.02 -8.53 12.47
CA CYS A 137 5.95 -7.53 12.94
C CYS A 137 5.25 -6.23 13.32
N SER A 138 5.67 -5.63 14.44
CA SER A 138 5.09 -4.37 14.92
C SER A 138 5.57 -3.17 14.10
N MET A 139 4.63 -2.41 13.54
CA MET A 139 4.91 -1.22 12.74
C MET A 139 4.87 0.06 13.58
N PRO A 140 5.76 1.04 13.33
CA PRO A 140 6.88 1.01 12.38
C PRO A 140 8.19 0.46 12.96
N ARG A 141 8.19 -0.05 14.19
CA ARG A 141 9.43 -0.45 14.92
C ARG A 141 10.22 -1.53 14.19
N GLN A 142 9.55 -2.49 13.60
CA GLN A 142 10.14 -3.62 12.87
C GLN A 142 9.94 -3.49 11.35
N SER A 143 9.81 -2.28 10.84
CA SER A 143 9.56 -2.04 9.40
C SER A 143 10.64 -2.67 8.50
N ALA A 144 11.89 -2.70 8.92
CA ALA A 144 12.98 -3.29 8.15
C ALA A 144 12.78 -4.80 7.86
N GLU A 145 12.11 -5.52 8.76
CA GLU A 145 11.82 -6.96 8.61
C GLU A 145 10.68 -7.23 7.62
N VAL A 146 9.82 -6.22 7.41
CA VAL A 146 8.58 -6.34 6.64
C VAL A 146 8.69 -5.75 5.24
N LEU A 147 9.38 -4.61 5.08
CA LEU A 147 9.39 -3.85 3.83
C LEU A 147 9.93 -4.66 2.63
N GLY A 148 10.86 -5.60 2.85
CA GLY A 148 11.32 -6.51 1.79
C GLY A 148 10.28 -7.55 1.35
N ARG A 149 9.28 -7.83 2.19
CA ARG A 149 8.23 -8.84 1.99
C ARG A 149 6.90 -8.24 1.54
N MET A 150 6.82 -6.92 1.43
CA MET A 150 5.65 -6.19 0.96
C MET A 150 6.00 -5.27 -0.20
N ASN A 151 4.99 -4.88 -0.96
CA ASN A 151 5.14 -3.85 -1.99
C ASN A 151 3.88 -3.00 -2.06
N PHE A 152 4.04 -1.81 -2.62
CA PHE A 152 2.96 -0.83 -2.81
C PHE A 152 2.94 -0.33 -4.25
N GLU A 153 1.75 -0.21 -4.81
CA GLU A 153 1.53 0.40 -6.11
C GLU A 153 0.36 1.38 -6.07
N SER A 154 0.55 2.49 -6.73
CA SER A 154 -0.46 3.53 -6.91
C SER A 154 -0.23 4.23 -8.25
N PRO A 155 -1.28 4.60 -9.00
CA PRO A 155 -1.15 5.29 -10.28
C PRO A 155 -0.49 6.68 -10.17
N TYR A 156 -0.33 7.17 -8.95
CA TYR A 156 0.32 8.46 -8.66
C TYR A 156 1.84 8.34 -8.45
N VAL A 157 2.40 7.14 -8.51
CA VAL A 157 3.85 6.90 -8.33
C VAL A 157 4.49 6.63 -9.69
N ASP A 158 5.04 7.68 -10.29
CA ASP A 158 5.75 7.57 -11.56
C ASP A 158 7.16 6.95 -11.38
N MET A 159 7.48 6.02 -12.29
CA MET A 159 8.85 5.56 -12.44
C MET A 159 9.68 6.54 -13.28
N PRO A 160 11.03 6.59 -13.14
CA PRO A 160 11.90 7.42 -13.94
C PRO A 160 11.63 7.29 -15.45
N MET A 161 11.14 8.37 -16.06
CA MET A 161 10.64 8.38 -17.44
C MET A 161 11.73 8.21 -18.49
N ARG A 162 13.00 8.60 -18.17
CA ARG A 162 14.13 8.52 -19.09
C ARG A 162 14.78 7.14 -19.12
N LEU A 163 14.58 6.33 -18.09
CA LEU A 163 15.11 4.99 -18.03
C LEU A 163 14.23 4.01 -18.80
N THR A 164 14.85 2.96 -19.34
CA THR A 164 14.09 1.85 -19.94
C THR A 164 13.33 1.08 -18.88
N VAL A 165 12.34 0.29 -19.30
CA VAL A 165 11.61 -0.61 -18.39
C VAL A 165 12.58 -1.55 -17.68
N ARG A 166 13.50 -2.18 -18.41
CA ARG A 166 14.54 -3.05 -17.85
C ARG A 166 15.39 -2.33 -16.81
N GLN A 167 15.83 -1.10 -17.07
CA GLN A 167 16.62 -0.32 -16.13
C GLN A 167 15.82 0.01 -14.86
N ASN A 168 14.57 0.41 -15.02
CA ASN A 168 13.67 0.67 -13.88
C ASN A 168 13.52 -0.59 -13.01
N LEU A 169 13.14 -1.72 -13.61
CA LEU A 169 12.97 -2.98 -12.88
C LEU A 169 14.27 -3.44 -12.23
N THR A 170 15.43 -3.21 -12.89
CA THR A 170 16.75 -3.53 -12.31
C THR A 170 17.03 -2.70 -11.06
N ILE A 171 16.72 -1.39 -11.08
CA ILE A 171 16.92 -0.53 -9.91
C ILE A 171 16.04 -0.97 -8.75
N PHE A 172 14.73 -1.15 -8.99
CA PHE A 172 13.82 -1.58 -7.95
C PHE A 172 14.16 -2.98 -7.42
N GLY A 173 14.46 -3.94 -8.30
CA GLY A 173 14.86 -5.27 -7.86
C GLY A 173 16.12 -5.27 -6.98
N ARG A 174 17.11 -4.43 -7.30
CA ARG A 174 18.31 -4.25 -6.45
C ARG A 174 17.99 -3.60 -5.11
N LEU A 175 17.08 -2.61 -5.08
CA LEU A 175 16.62 -1.97 -3.83
C LEU A 175 15.93 -2.97 -2.91
N TYR A 176 15.20 -3.93 -3.46
CA TYR A 176 14.56 -5.00 -2.69
C TYR A 176 15.48 -6.22 -2.43
N GLY A 177 16.72 -6.21 -2.90
CA GLY A 177 17.64 -7.33 -2.72
C GLY A 177 17.24 -8.59 -3.47
N VAL A 178 16.55 -8.46 -4.61
CA VAL A 178 16.08 -9.60 -5.40
C VAL A 178 17.26 -10.37 -5.96
N GLU A 179 17.36 -11.65 -5.60
CA GLU A 179 18.33 -12.60 -6.16
C GLU A 179 17.94 -12.98 -7.59
N ASN A 180 18.92 -13.41 -8.40
CA ASN A 180 18.71 -13.79 -9.81
C ASN A 180 17.87 -12.79 -10.60
N LEU A 181 18.14 -11.50 -10.37
CA LEU A 181 17.31 -10.40 -10.85
C LEU A 181 17.06 -10.41 -12.36
N THR A 182 18.04 -10.83 -13.17
CA THR A 182 17.87 -10.93 -14.62
C THR A 182 16.78 -11.93 -14.98
N GLU A 183 16.85 -13.14 -14.42
CA GLU A 183 15.84 -14.18 -14.63
C GLU A 183 14.45 -13.72 -14.13
N ARG A 184 14.43 -13.04 -12.98
CA ARG A 184 13.18 -12.46 -12.43
C ARG A 184 12.55 -11.43 -13.37
N ILE A 185 13.35 -10.56 -13.98
CA ILE A 185 12.86 -9.56 -14.94
C ILE A 185 12.33 -10.23 -16.21
N GLU A 186 13.05 -11.22 -16.75
CA GLU A 186 12.59 -11.96 -17.94
C GLU A 186 11.29 -12.73 -17.66
N LYS A 187 11.18 -13.36 -16.49
CA LYS A 187 9.93 -14.01 -16.08
C LYS A 187 8.77 -13.01 -16.00
N LEU A 188 8.95 -11.86 -15.34
CA LEU A 188 7.92 -10.83 -15.27
C LEU A 188 7.60 -10.25 -16.66
N ALA A 189 8.59 -10.14 -17.53
CA ALA A 189 8.39 -9.68 -18.90
C ALA A 189 7.51 -10.65 -19.70
N ALA A 190 7.70 -11.95 -19.50
CA ALA A 190 6.85 -12.97 -20.12
C ALA A 190 5.44 -12.99 -19.49
N ASP A 191 5.35 -12.98 -18.14
CA ASP A 191 4.08 -13.05 -17.40
C ASP A 191 3.17 -11.84 -17.66
N LEU A 192 3.76 -10.65 -17.96
CA LEU A 192 3.04 -9.38 -18.05
C LEU A 192 3.13 -8.75 -19.46
N ASP A 193 3.54 -9.51 -20.46
CA ASP A 193 3.66 -9.09 -21.87
C ASP A 193 4.50 -7.79 -22.05
N LEU A 194 5.68 -7.73 -21.41
CA LEU A 194 6.55 -6.55 -21.49
C LEU A 194 7.61 -6.66 -22.59
N GLY A 195 7.78 -7.84 -23.20
CA GLY A 195 8.91 -8.17 -24.05
C GLY A 195 9.22 -7.14 -25.14
N GLU A 196 8.19 -6.68 -25.87
CA GLU A 196 8.33 -5.74 -26.99
C GLU A 196 8.81 -4.33 -26.58
N PHE A 197 8.64 -3.95 -25.32
CA PHE A 197 8.99 -2.61 -24.84
C PHE A 197 9.91 -2.60 -23.62
N LEU A 198 10.47 -3.76 -23.24
CA LEU A 198 11.34 -3.90 -22.08
C LEU A 198 12.57 -2.96 -22.16
N ASP A 199 13.10 -2.73 -23.37
CA ASP A 199 14.23 -1.83 -23.61
C ASP A 199 13.80 -0.44 -24.10
N ARG A 200 12.50 -0.13 -24.06
CA ARG A 200 11.96 1.20 -24.36
C ARG A 200 11.93 2.08 -23.12
N ALA A 201 12.20 3.39 -23.28
CA ALA A 201 12.09 4.35 -22.17
C ALA A 201 10.66 4.43 -21.63
N ASN A 202 10.51 4.43 -20.31
CA ASN A 202 9.19 4.43 -19.63
C ASN A 202 8.30 5.61 -20.07
N GLY A 203 8.89 6.77 -20.36
CA GLY A 203 8.17 7.94 -20.85
C GLY A 203 7.57 7.81 -22.25
N LYS A 204 7.97 6.79 -23.03
CA LYS A 204 7.47 6.52 -24.39
C LYS A 204 6.38 5.44 -24.43
N LEU A 205 5.95 4.95 -23.28
CA LEU A 205 4.95 3.92 -23.17
C LEU A 205 3.53 4.52 -23.18
N SER A 206 2.57 3.75 -23.73
CA SER A 206 1.14 4.03 -23.56
C SER A 206 0.71 3.90 -22.10
N ALA A 207 -0.47 4.41 -21.75
CA ALA A 207 -1.02 4.28 -20.39
C ALA A 207 -1.12 2.80 -19.95
N GLY A 208 -1.69 1.93 -20.78
CA GLY A 208 -1.80 0.50 -20.47
C GLY A 208 -0.42 -0.19 -20.35
N GLN A 209 0.56 0.17 -21.20
CA GLN A 209 1.93 -0.35 -21.06
C GLN A 209 2.57 0.11 -19.75
N LYS A 210 2.41 1.38 -19.36
CA LYS A 210 2.89 1.89 -18.07
C LYS A 210 2.29 1.13 -16.89
N THR A 211 1.00 0.82 -16.95
CA THR A 211 0.33 0.05 -15.90
C THR A 211 0.87 -1.38 -15.79
N ARG A 212 1.16 -2.05 -16.91
CA ARG A 212 1.82 -3.37 -16.90
C ARG A 212 3.21 -3.28 -16.25
N VAL A 213 3.98 -2.25 -16.54
CA VAL A 213 5.31 -2.03 -15.93
C VAL A 213 5.18 -1.70 -14.44
N ALA A 214 4.18 -0.93 -14.04
CA ALA A 214 3.89 -0.63 -12.64
C ALA A 214 3.55 -1.92 -11.86
N LEU A 215 2.74 -2.79 -12.45
CA LEU A 215 2.45 -4.10 -11.87
C LEU A 215 3.71 -4.97 -11.78
N ALA A 216 4.57 -4.98 -12.82
CA ALA A 216 5.85 -5.70 -12.77
C ALA A 216 6.74 -5.20 -11.63
N LYS A 217 6.84 -3.88 -11.44
CA LYS A 217 7.54 -3.27 -10.30
C LYS A 217 6.94 -3.73 -8.96
N ALA A 218 5.62 -3.73 -8.86
CA ALA A 218 4.93 -4.14 -7.63
C ALA A 218 5.14 -5.63 -7.29
N LEU A 219 5.41 -6.46 -8.29
CA LEU A 219 5.62 -7.89 -8.12
C LEU A 219 7.11 -8.31 -8.13
N ILE A 220 8.05 -7.38 -8.29
CA ILE A 220 9.48 -7.68 -8.51
C ILE A 220 10.11 -8.49 -7.37
N ASN A 221 9.78 -8.17 -6.13
CA ASN A 221 10.28 -8.82 -4.92
C ASN A 221 9.40 -9.97 -4.42
N GLN A 222 8.44 -10.46 -5.21
CA GLN A 222 7.49 -11.52 -4.82
C GLN A 222 6.82 -11.25 -3.47
N PRO A 223 6.13 -10.11 -3.29
CA PRO A 223 5.63 -9.72 -1.99
C PRO A 223 4.61 -10.72 -1.43
N GLU A 224 4.72 -11.02 -0.12
CA GLU A 224 3.70 -11.74 0.64
C GLU A 224 2.47 -10.84 0.89
N LEU A 225 2.68 -9.52 0.97
CA LEU A 225 1.65 -8.51 1.12
C LEU A 225 1.76 -7.46 0.03
N LEU A 226 0.72 -7.32 -0.78
CA LEU A 226 0.61 -6.32 -1.83
C LEU A 226 -0.44 -5.28 -1.46
N LEU A 227 -0.02 -4.03 -1.36
CA LEU A 227 -0.89 -2.88 -1.11
C LEU A 227 -1.12 -2.14 -2.42
N LEU A 228 -2.37 -1.94 -2.80
CA LEU A 228 -2.76 -1.30 -4.05
C LEU A 228 -3.68 -0.12 -3.75
N ASP A 229 -3.36 1.06 -4.28
CA ASP A 229 -4.22 2.24 -4.18
C ASP A 229 -4.71 2.60 -5.57
N GLU A 230 -5.99 2.34 -5.86
CA GLU A 230 -6.67 2.61 -7.13
C GLU A 230 -5.97 1.96 -8.37
N PRO A 231 -5.63 0.66 -8.36
CA PRO A 231 -4.76 0.05 -9.38
C PRO A 231 -5.36 0.01 -10.79
N THR A 232 -6.68 0.17 -10.93
CA THR A 232 -7.36 0.20 -12.22
C THR A 232 -7.97 1.56 -12.56
N ALA A 233 -7.65 2.60 -11.78
CA ALA A 233 -8.17 3.94 -12.01
C ALA A 233 -7.77 4.47 -13.40
N SER A 234 -8.74 5.03 -14.12
CA SER A 234 -8.52 5.64 -15.44
C SER A 234 -8.03 4.69 -16.54
N LEU A 235 -8.21 3.38 -16.35
CA LEU A 235 -7.91 2.38 -17.37
C LEU A 235 -9.14 2.02 -18.19
N ASP A 236 -8.88 1.61 -19.43
CA ASP A 236 -9.91 0.98 -20.25
C ASP A 236 -10.35 -0.37 -19.66
N PRO A 237 -11.57 -0.86 -19.96
CA PRO A 237 -12.11 -2.06 -19.36
C PRO A 237 -11.26 -3.32 -19.59
N ASP A 238 -10.62 -3.45 -20.75
CA ASP A 238 -9.80 -4.61 -21.11
C ASP A 238 -8.52 -4.65 -20.28
N THR A 239 -7.84 -3.51 -20.17
CA THR A 239 -6.64 -3.38 -19.33
C THR A 239 -6.97 -3.60 -17.85
N ALA A 240 -8.09 -3.05 -17.36
CA ALA A 240 -8.53 -3.25 -15.99
C ALA A 240 -8.84 -4.75 -15.70
N ASP A 241 -9.50 -5.45 -16.65
CA ASP A 241 -9.77 -6.88 -16.52
C ASP A 241 -8.50 -7.73 -16.57
N TRP A 242 -7.56 -7.34 -17.44
CA TRP A 242 -6.24 -7.97 -17.52
C TRP A 242 -5.49 -7.89 -16.18
N ILE A 243 -5.47 -6.71 -15.53
CA ILE A 243 -4.84 -6.53 -14.21
C ILE A 243 -5.53 -7.40 -13.16
N ARG A 244 -6.85 -7.40 -13.09
CA ARG A 244 -7.60 -8.21 -12.13
C ARG A 244 -7.23 -9.69 -12.24
N ARG A 245 -7.19 -10.24 -13.45
CA ARG A 245 -6.80 -11.63 -13.69
C ARG A 245 -5.37 -11.93 -13.22
N HIS A 246 -4.43 -11.01 -13.47
CA HIS A 246 -3.05 -11.19 -13.04
C HIS A 246 -2.89 -11.12 -11.51
N LEU A 247 -3.58 -10.21 -10.84
CA LEU A 247 -3.59 -10.13 -9.38
C LEU A 247 -4.19 -11.39 -8.75
N GLN A 248 -5.31 -11.90 -9.28
CA GLN A 248 -5.91 -13.15 -8.80
C GLN A 248 -4.98 -14.35 -9.03
N THR A 249 -4.33 -14.42 -10.18
CA THR A 249 -3.37 -15.49 -10.51
C THR A 249 -2.17 -15.41 -9.58
N TYR A 250 -1.59 -14.23 -9.39
CA TYR A 250 -0.48 -14.01 -8.46
C TYR A 250 -0.84 -14.46 -7.04
N ARG A 251 -2.00 -14.03 -6.54
CA ARG A 251 -2.50 -14.43 -5.21
C ARG A 251 -2.58 -15.94 -5.07
N ARG A 252 -3.20 -16.63 -6.04
CA ARG A 252 -3.37 -18.10 -6.00
C ARG A 252 -2.05 -18.85 -6.06
N GLN A 253 -1.11 -18.40 -6.89
CA GLN A 253 0.18 -19.08 -7.09
C GLN A 253 1.14 -18.87 -5.94
N ASN A 254 1.12 -17.69 -5.29
CA ASN A 254 2.10 -17.31 -4.28
C ASN A 254 1.54 -17.24 -2.86
N GLY A 255 0.24 -17.50 -2.66
CA GLY A 255 -0.41 -17.32 -1.35
C GLY A 255 -0.38 -15.87 -0.86
N ALA A 256 -0.21 -14.90 -1.76
CA ALA A 256 -0.06 -13.50 -1.40
C ALA A 256 -1.36 -12.91 -0.83
N THR A 257 -1.21 -11.99 0.10
CA THR A 257 -2.32 -11.17 0.63
C THR A 257 -2.38 -9.86 -0.13
N ILE A 258 -3.58 -9.41 -0.48
CA ILE A 258 -3.79 -8.15 -1.19
C ILE A 258 -4.71 -7.24 -0.36
N LEU A 259 -4.27 -6.02 -0.08
CA LEU A 259 -5.11 -4.92 0.40
C LEU A 259 -5.27 -3.91 -0.73
N LEU A 260 -6.51 -3.74 -1.18
CA LEU A 260 -6.88 -2.90 -2.29
C LEU A 260 -7.70 -1.71 -1.80
N ALA A 261 -7.17 -0.48 -1.88
CA ALA A 261 -8.01 0.71 -1.74
C ALA A 261 -8.59 1.07 -3.10
N SER A 262 -9.91 1.18 -3.18
CA SER A 262 -10.60 1.57 -4.40
C SER A 262 -11.88 2.35 -4.11
N HIS A 263 -12.31 3.14 -5.07
CA HIS A 263 -13.66 3.71 -5.12
C HIS A 263 -14.51 3.05 -6.22
N ASN A 264 -13.95 2.08 -6.95
CA ASN A 264 -14.65 1.30 -7.97
C ASN A 264 -15.27 0.04 -7.35
N MET A 265 -16.57 0.09 -7.06
CA MET A 265 -17.33 -0.97 -6.39
C MET A 265 -17.32 -2.27 -7.17
N LEU A 266 -17.44 -2.19 -8.50
CA LEU A 266 -17.41 -3.37 -9.37
C LEU A 266 -16.06 -4.10 -9.32
N GLU A 267 -14.95 -3.37 -9.19
CA GLU A 267 -13.64 -3.95 -8.99
C GLU A 267 -13.57 -4.73 -7.68
N VAL A 268 -14.07 -4.11 -6.61
CA VAL A 268 -14.07 -4.69 -5.27
C VAL A 268 -14.96 -5.93 -5.19
N GLU A 269 -16.16 -5.90 -5.77
CA GLU A 269 -17.05 -7.07 -5.86
C GLU A 269 -16.38 -8.26 -6.55
N ARG A 270 -15.58 -8.00 -7.59
CA ARG A 270 -14.94 -9.06 -8.39
C ARG A 270 -13.63 -9.60 -7.79
N LEU A 271 -12.91 -8.79 -7.02
CA LEU A 271 -11.58 -9.13 -6.54
C LEU A 271 -11.54 -9.52 -5.08
N CYS A 272 -12.43 -8.97 -4.24
CA CYS A 272 -12.26 -8.99 -2.81
C CYS A 272 -13.10 -10.09 -2.14
N ASP A 273 -12.47 -10.85 -1.26
CA ASP A 273 -13.16 -11.81 -0.38
C ASP A 273 -13.85 -11.10 0.79
N ARG A 274 -13.35 -9.90 1.14
CA ARG A 274 -13.82 -9.05 2.25
C ARG A 274 -13.72 -7.60 1.88
N VAL A 275 -14.62 -6.78 2.41
CA VAL A 275 -14.68 -5.35 2.18
C VAL A 275 -14.81 -4.61 3.51
N ILE A 276 -13.97 -3.60 3.71
CA ILE A 276 -14.02 -2.67 4.82
C ILE A 276 -14.51 -1.33 4.25
N ILE A 277 -15.67 -0.86 4.67
CA ILE A 277 -16.23 0.42 4.24
C ILE A 277 -15.83 1.49 5.25
N MET A 278 -15.10 2.51 4.79
CA MET A 278 -14.67 3.64 5.61
C MET A 278 -15.44 4.91 5.27
N LYS A 279 -15.81 5.66 6.30
CA LYS A 279 -16.42 6.99 6.19
C LYS A 279 -15.90 7.90 7.30
N ARG A 280 -15.42 9.09 6.94
CA ARG A 280 -14.92 10.10 7.88
C ARG A 280 -13.92 9.57 8.92
N GLY A 281 -13.04 8.70 8.49
CA GLY A 281 -11.99 8.11 9.34
C GLY A 281 -12.42 6.90 10.16
N ARG A 282 -13.67 6.45 10.09
CA ARG A 282 -14.22 5.30 10.83
C ARG A 282 -14.56 4.15 9.88
N ILE A 283 -14.64 2.94 10.42
CA ILE A 283 -15.22 1.79 9.74
C ILE A 283 -16.73 1.82 9.98
N GLU A 284 -17.50 1.81 8.89
CA GLU A 284 -18.96 1.75 8.91
C GLU A 284 -19.45 0.29 8.77
N ASP A 285 -18.75 -0.51 7.97
CA ASP A 285 -19.04 -1.93 7.80
C ASP A 285 -17.80 -2.73 7.41
N ASP A 286 -17.79 -4.03 7.72
CA ASP A 286 -16.67 -4.92 7.50
C ASP A 286 -17.14 -6.37 7.39
N ASP A 287 -17.30 -6.89 6.17
CA ASP A 287 -17.70 -8.27 5.89
C ASP A 287 -17.41 -8.66 4.43
N SER A 288 -17.85 -9.83 3.98
CA SER A 288 -17.84 -10.18 2.56
C SER A 288 -18.83 -9.32 1.76
N PRO A 289 -18.56 -9.05 0.46
CA PRO A 289 -19.47 -8.28 -0.40
C PRO A 289 -20.93 -8.74 -0.31
N ASP A 290 -21.15 -10.05 -0.42
CA ASP A 290 -22.49 -10.63 -0.40
C ASP A 290 -23.25 -10.38 0.90
N LYS A 291 -22.55 -10.51 2.06
CA LYS A 291 -23.17 -10.26 3.36
C LYS A 291 -23.46 -8.78 3.59
N ILE A 292 -22.58 -7.89 3.11
CA ILE A 292 -22.84 -6.46 3.16
C ILE A 292 -24.06 -6.14 2.31
N MET A 293 -24.12 -6.55 1.06
CA MET A 293 -25.28 -6.34 0.19
C MET A 293 -26.58 -6.87 0.80
N ALA A 294 -26.54 -8.07 1.37
CA ALA A 294 -27.70 -8.66 2.06
C ALA A 294 -28.14 -7.85 3.29
N ARG A 295 -27.20 -7.37 4.12
CA ARG A 295 -27.46 -6.54 5.31
C ARG A 295 -28.18 -5.24 4.97
N TYR A 296 -27.80 -4.63 3.85
CA TYR A 296 -28.41 -3.38 3.38
C TYR A 296 -29.61 -3.59 2.46
N ASN A 297 -29.95 -4.84 2.16
CA ASN A 297 -30.99 -5.20 1.20
C ASN A 297 -30.80 -4.49 -0.15
N ARG A 298 -29.58 -4.59 -0.70
CA ARG A 298 -29.14 -3.98 -1.96
C ARG A 298 -28.62 -5.04 -2.93
N ALA A 299 -28.75 -4.76 -4.24
CA ALA A 299 -28.30 -5.66 -5.28
C ALA A 299 -26.81 -5.48 -5.61
N THR A 300 -26.22 -4.32 -5.30
CA THR A 300 -24.82 -3.99 -5.62
C THR A 300 -24.13 -3.27 -4.46
N LEU A 301 -22.81 -3.38 -4.38
CA LEU A 301 -22.01 -2.60 -3.43
C LEU A 301 -22.07 -1.09 -3.71
N GLU A 302 -22.34 -0.68 -4.96
CA GLU A 302 -22.51 0.74 -5.31
C GLU A 302 -23.73 1.33 -4.61
N GLU A 303 -24.86 0.62 -4.59
CA GLU A 303 -26.07 1.04 -3.86
C GLU A 303 -25.81 1.13 -2.36
N VAL A 304 -25.11 0.13 -1.77
CA VAL A 304 -24.70 0.16 -0.37
C VAL A 304 -23.83 1.38 -0.08
N PHE A 305 -22.83 1.64 -0.90
CA PHE A 305 -21.94 2.77 -0.74
C PHE A 305 -22.67 4.11 -0.78
N LEU A 306 -23.64 4.26 -1.70
CA LEU A 306 -24.47 5.46 -1.77
C LEU A 306 -25.33 5.65 -0.51
N ASP A 307 -25.87 4.58 0.06
CA ASP A 307 -26.63 4.66 1.31
C ASP A 307 -25.73 5.04 2.49
N VAL A 308 -24.57 4.41 2.62
CA VAL A 308 -23.54 4.78 3.60
C VAL A 308 -23.15 6.25 3.44
N ALA A 309 -22.83 6.69 2.21
CA ALA A 309 -22.41 8.06 1.94
C ALA A 309 -23.48 9.09 2.34
N ARG A 310 -24.76 8.79 2.07
CA ARG A 310 -25.91 9.67 2.37
C ARG A 310 -26.40 9.60 3.82
N GLY A 311 -25.90 8.66 4.62
CA GLY A 311 -26.30 8.49 6.02
C GLY A 311 -27.71 7.92 6.19
N ARG A 312 -28.26 7.23 5.19
CA ARG A 312 -29.64 6.69 5.20
C ARG A 312 -29.85 5.48 6.13
N LEU A 313 -28.84 5.07 6.88
CA LEU A 313 -28.85 3.84 7.68
C LEU A 313 -29.45 3.99 9.08
N GLN A 314 -29.82 5.18 9.53
CA GLN A 314 -30.36 5.37 10.89
C GLN A 314 -31.89 5.29 10.99
N GLU A 315 -32.62 5.18 9.89
CA GLU A 315 -34.09 5.24 9.91
C GLU A 315 -34.80 3.87 9.83
N GLY A 316 -34.07 2.76 9.68
CA GLY A 316 -34.66 1.44 9.45
C GLY A 316 -34.43 0.38 10.53
N MET A 317 -33.75 0.69 11.63
CA MET A 317 -33.46 -0.25 12.74
C MET A 317 -33.97 0.27 14.09
N GLN A 318 -35.20 0.79 14.13
CA GLN A 318 -35.98 0.98 15.38
C GLN A 318 -37.18 0.05 15.40
#